data_a7d6ad707f54541b5bde68dfc3ded95c
#
_entry.id   a7d6ad707f54541b5bde68dfc3ded95c
#
_cell.length_a   1.000
_cell.length_b   1.000
_cell.length_c   1.000
_cell.angle_alpha   90.00
_cell.angle_beta   90.00
_cell.angle_gamma   90.00
#
_symmetry.space_group_name_H-M   'P 1'
#
loop_
_entity.id
_entity.type
_entity.pdbx_description
1 polymer ?
#
loop_
_entity_poly.entity_id
_entity_poly.type
_entity_poly.pdbx_seq_one_letter_code
_entity_poly.pdbx_strand_id
1 'polypeptide(L)' 'MTDNSLEVAGMLKDLIKVNAVIATELIQLVENSSRLVRGGDVPEACKVQHRVLKKEIIEIAERWSDGCRTLREHNLAHE' A
#
# COMPACT_ATOMS: atom_id res chain seq x y z
N MET A 1 7.60 6.35 -36.89
CA MET A 1 7.10 5.51 -35.79
C MET A 1 7.02 6.33 -34.52
N THR A 2 5.89 6.32 -33.86
CA THR A 2 5.72 7.09 -32.62
C THR A 2 6.38 6.34 -31.47
N ASP A 3 7.20 7.04 -30.68
CA ASP A 3 7.81 6.47 -29.48
C ASP A 3 6.82 6.54 -28.33
N ASN A 4 6.41 5.38 -27.82
CA ASN A 4 5.45 5.26 -26.72
C ASN A 4 6.12 5.06 -25.36
N SER A 5 7.44 5.20 -25.27
CA SER A 5 8.17 4.91 -24.01
C SER A 5 7.71 5.79 -22.85
N LEU A 6 7.40 7.06 -23.09
CA LEU A 6 6.90 7.97 -22.05
C LEU A 6 5.51 7.58 -21.57
N GLU A 7 4.64 7.15 -22.50
CA GLU A 7 3.31 6.66 -22.15
C GLU A 7 3.38 5.38 -21.34
N VAL A 8 4.22 4.44 -21.78
CA VAL A 8 4.41 3.18 -21.05
C VAL A 8 4.96 3.44 -19.65
N ALA A 9 5.95 4.33 -19.53
CA ALA A 9 6.51 4.70 -18.24
C ALA A 9 5.43 5.30 -17.32
N GLY A 10 4.57 6.16 -17.86
CA GLY A 10 3.45 6.73 -17.12
C GLY A 10 2.44 5.68 -16.66
N MET A 11 2.11 4.75 -17.55
CA MET A 11 1.21 3.64 -17.22
C MET A 11 1.79 2.74 -16.12
N LEU A 12 3.09 2.47 -16.17
CA LEU A 12 3.76 1.68 -15.13
C LEU A 12 3.76 2.40 -13.79
N LYS A 13 3.99 3.71 -13.78
CA LYS A 13 3.92 4.51 -12.55
C LYS A 13 2.53 4.48 -11.93
N ASP A 14 1.50 4.63 -12.75
CA ASP A 14 0.11 4.54 -12.29
C ASP A 14 -0.21 3.15 -11.75
N LEU A 15 0.26 2.11 -12.43
CA LEU A 15 0.06 0.73 -12.00
C LEU A 15 0.75 0.48 -10.65
N ILE A 16 1.95 0.99 -10.46
CA ILE A 16 2.67 0.89 -9.20
C ILE A 16 1.86 1.54 -8.07
N LYS A 17 1.34 2.73 -8.32
CA LYS A 17 0.52 3.45 -7.34
C LYS A 17 -0.75 2.66 -6.99
N VAL A 18 -1.48 2.21 -8.01
CA VAL A 18 -2.72 1.43 -7.81
C VAL A 18 -2.43 0.14 -7.04
N ASN A 19 -1.36 -0.56 -7.40
CA ASN A 19 -0.97 -1.78 -6.69
C ASN A 19 -0.58 -1.51 -5.23
N ALA A 20 0.07 -0.38 -4.95
CA ALA A 20 0.40 -0.01 -3.57
C ALA A 20 -0.87 0.24 -2.74
N VAL A 21 -1.88 0.89 -3.32
CA VAL A 21 -3.18 1.08 -2.67
C VAL A 21 -3.82 -0.27 -2.37
N ILE A 22 -3.89 -1.16 -3.37
CA ILE A 22 -4.49 -2.49 -3.20
C ILE A 22 -3.74 -3.27 -2.11
N ALA A 23 -2.42 -3.30 -2.16
CA ALA A 23 -1.60 -4.08 -1.23
C ALA A 23 -1.76 -3.57 0.21
N THR A 24 -1.71 -2.26 0.43
CA THR A 24 -1.84 -1.70 1.78
C THR A 24 -3.26 -1.87 2.34
N GLU A 25 -4.28 -1.70 1.51
CA GLU A 25 -5.66 -1.94 1.90
C GLU A 25 -5.93 -3.42 2.18
N LEU A 26 -5.31 -4.33 1.42
CA LEU A 26 -5.44 -5.77 1.65
C LEU A 26 -4.83 -6.16 3.00
N ILE A 27 -3.68 -5.61 3.36
CA ILE A 27 -3.06 -5.84 4.66
C ILE A 27 -4.01 -5.39 5.79
N GLN A 28 -4.62 -4.22 5.64
CA GLN A 28 -5.58 -3.69 6.61
C GLN A 28 -6.82 -4.58 6.70
N LEU A 29 -7.32 -5.05 5.56
CA LEU A 29 -8.48 -5.94 5.50
C LEU A 29 -8.19 -7.26 6.21
N VAL A 30 -7.01 -7.82 6.02
CA VAL A 30 -6.59 -9.06 6.70
C VAL A 30 -6.56 -8.86 8.22
N GLU A 31 -6.03 -7.73 8.69
CA GLU A 31 -6.06 -7.40 10.13
C GLU A 31 -7.49 -7.32 10.66
N ASN A 32 -8.36 -6.61 9.95
CA ASN A 32 -9.77 -6.43 10.36
C ASN A 32 -10.49 -7.77 10.41
N SER A 33 -10.28 -8.63 9.41
CA SER A 33 -10.86 -9.97 9.36
C SER A 33 -10.36 -10.84 10.51
N SER A 34 -9.08 -10.75 10.83
CA SER A 34 -8.47 -11.48 11.94
C SER A 34 -9.10 -11.06 13.28
N ARG A 35 -9.33 -9.77 13.48
CA ARG A 35 -10.03 -9.27 14.69
C ARG A 35 -11.44 -9.84 14.82
N LEU A 36 -12.17 -9.87 13.72
CA LEU A 36 -13.53 -10.42 13.71
C LEU A 36 -13.56 -11.90 14.08
N VAL A 37 -12.65 -12.68 13.51
CA VAL A 37 -12.57 -14.12 13.75
C VAL A 37 -12.14 -14.41 15.18
N ARG A 38 -11.17 -13.66 15.71
CA ARG A 38 -10.63 -13.86 17.06
C ARG A 38 -11.54 -13.32 18.17
N GLY A 39 -12.44 -12.41 17.81
CA GLY A 39 -13.23 -11.68 18.82
C GLY A 39 -12.39 -10.71 19.63
N GLY A 40 -11.25 -10.28 19.11
CA GLY A 40 -10.32 -9.36 19.77
C GLY A 40 -9.18 -8.95 18.83
N ASP A 41 -8.25 -8.16 19.33
CA ASP A 41 -7.18 -7.62 18.52
C ASP A 41 -6.19 -8.68 18.05
N VAL A 42 -5.49 -8.39 16.95
CA VAL A 42 -4.41 -9.24 16.43
C VAL A 42 -3.18 -9.13 17.34
N PRO A 43 -2.31 -10.16 17.35
CA PRO A 43 -1.05 -10.06 18.12
C PRO A 43 -0.24 -8.84 17.74
N GLU A 44 0.42 -8.23 18.72
CA GLU A 44 1.23 -7.03 18.50
C GLU A 44 2.33 -7.24 17.45
N ALA A 45 2.95 -8.43 17.44
CA ALA A 45 3.96 -8.77 16.45
C ALA A 45 3.42 -8.68 15.03
N CYS A 46 2.18 -9.12 14.79
CA CYS A 46 1.52 -9.02 13.48
C CYS A 46 1.28 -7.56 13.10
N LYS A 47 0.84 -6.74 14.04
CA LYS A 47 0.60 -5.31 13.80
C LYS A 47 1.89 -4.58 13.43
N VAL A 48 2.99 -4.87 14.11
CA VAL A 48 4.30 -4.31 13.81
C VAL A 48 4.75 -4.70 12.41
N GLN A 49 4.64 -5.98 12.07
CA GLN A 49 5.02 -6.50 10.75
C GLN A 49 4.18 -5.85 9.65
N HIS A 50 2.87 -5.71 9.85
CA HIS A 50 1.99 -5.08 8.88
C HIS A 50 2.33 -3.60 8.66
N ARG A 51 2.67 -2.88 9.72
CA ARG A 51 3.12 -1.48 9.62
C ARG A 51 4.40 -1.37 8.79
N VAL A 52 5.36 -2.25 9.05
CA VAL A 52 6.63 -2.28 8.31
C VAL A 52 6.38 -2.58 6.84
N LEU A 53 5.55 -3.58 6.53
CA LEU A 53 5.22 -3.93 5.15
C LEU A 53 4.52 -2.79 4.41
N LYS A 54 3.54 -2.16 5.04
CA LYS A 54 2.83 -1.03 4.44
C LYS A 54 3.79 0.13 4.17
N LYS A 55 4.68 0.43 5.09
CA LYS A 55 5.68 1.48 4.92
C LYS A 55 6.62 1.16 3.76
N GLU A 56 7.11 -0.06 3.66
CA GLU A 56 7.98 -0.50 2.56
C GLU A 56 7.27 -0.39 1.21
N ILE A 57 6.02 -0.80 1.14
CA ILE A 57 5.20 -0.70 -0.09
C ILE A 57 5.08 0.75 -0.53
N ILE A 58 4.79 1.66 0.40
CA ILE A 58 4.65 3.09 0.10
C ILE A 58 5.98 3.68 -0.34
N GLU A 59 7.07 3.34 0.32
CA GLU A 59 8.41 3.82 -0.03
C GLU A 59 8.82 3.35 -1.43
N ILE A 60 8.53 2.12 -1.78
CA ILE A 60 8.78 1.58 -3.13
C ILE A 60 7.94 2.34 -4.16
N ALA A 61 6.66 2.54 -3.89
CA ALA A 61 5.77 3.25 -4.79
C ALA A 61 6.22 4.70 -5.01
N GLU A 62 6.69 5.37 -3.97
CA GLU A 62 7.16 6.75 -4.02
C GLU A 62 8.42 6.94 -4.87
N ARG A 63 9.20 5.88 -5.06
CA ARG A 63 10.39 5.93 -5.93
C ARG A 63 10.03 6.11 -7.40
N TRP A 64 8.88 5.59 -7.79
CA TRP A 64 8.52 5.46 -9.21
C TRP A 64 7.25 6.22 -9.59
N SER A 65 6.44 6.62 -8.62
CA SER A 65 5.16 7.27 -8.88
C SER A 65 5.01 8.51 -7.99
N ASP A 66 4.61 9.61 -8.58
CA ASP A 66 4.24 10.82 -7.84
C ASP A 66 2.81 10.66 -7.29
N GLY A 67 2.45 11.48 -6.31
CA GLY A 67 1.09 11.53 -5.82
C GLY A 67 0.72 10.43 -4.83
N CYS A 68 1.68 9.85 -4.12
CA CYS A 68 1.43 8.87 -3.07
C CYS A 68 1.12 9.52 -1.70
N ARG A 69 0.98 10.82 -1.65
CA ARG A 69 0.72 11.55 -0.40
C ARG A 69 -0.57 11.10 0.28
N THR A 70 -1.65 11.00 -0.49
CA THR A 70 -2.95 10.57 0.05
C THR A 70 -2.86 9.15 0.60
N LEU A 71 -2.16 8.26 -0.10
CA LEU A 71 -1.96 6.89 0.36
C LEU A 71 -1.19 6.87 1.68
N ARG A 72 -0.12 7.65 1.79
CA ARG A 72 0.67 7.73 3.02
C ARG A 72 -0.17 8.26 4.19
N GLU A 73 -0.91 9.33 3.97
CA GLU A 73 -1.78 9.91 4.99
C GLU A 73 -2.87 8.93 5.43
N HIS A 74 -3.47 8.22 4.48
CA HIS A 74 -4.50 7.22 4.76
C HIS A 74 -3.95 6.08 5.62
N ASN A 75 -2.75 5.59 5.32
CA ASN A 75 -2.13 4.52 6.11
C ASN A 75 -1.74 4.99 7.52
N LEU A 76 -1.28 6.23 7.66
CA LEU A 76 -1.01 6.80 8.98
C LEU A 76 -2.27 6.87 9.84
N ALA A 77 -3.42 7.19 9.25
CA ALA A 77 -4.70 7.24 9.95
C ALA A 77 -5.15 5.87 10.47
N HIS A 78 -4.67 4.78 9.89
CA HIS A 78 -5.01 3.40 10.29
C HIS A 78 -3.97 2.77 11.22
N GLU A 79 -2.94 3.49 11.58
CA GLU A 79 -1.98 3.03 12.61
C GLU A 79 -2.53 3.23 14.04
#